data_d1da447d5c32f717deec63584a6981f9
#
_entry.id   d1da447d5c32f717deec63584a6981f9
#
_cell.length_a   1.000
_cell.length_b   1.000
_cell.length_c   1.000
_cell.angle_alpha   90.00
_cell.angle_beta   90.00
_cell.angle_gamma   90.00
#
_symmetry.space_group_name_H-M   'P 1'
#
loop_
_entity.id
_entity.type
_entity.pdbx_description
1 polymer ?
#
loop_
_entity_poly.entity_id
_entity_poly.type
_entity_poly.pdbx_seq_one_letter_code
_entity_poly.pdbx_strand_id
1 'polypeptide(L)'
;MRKAAALFAPLLLTASLADATPPASDRALARLGETVRVHGLRVTPLRVIEDSRCPQNARCIWAGRVRISARVAGTVRELTLGEPLAVRGGAIQLSAVVPERTTPQRAIAPRAYRFGFEFQRGRPALELIGD
;
A
#
# COMPACT_ATOMS: atom_id res chain seq x y z
N MET A 1 10.83 -74.49 12.63
CA MET A 1 9.83 -73.41 12.50
C MET A 1 10.52 -72.07 12.77
N ARG A 2 10.83 -71.37 11.71
CA ARG A 2 11.45 -70.06 11.85
C ARG A 2 10.38 -69.02 11.55
N LYS A 3 9.99 -68.25 12.53
CA LYS A 3 9.07 -67.10 12.36
C LYS A 3 9.86 -65.88 11.88
N ALA A 4 9.66 -65.51 10.67
CA ALA A 4 10.19 -64.24 10.14
C ALA A 4 9.31 -63.11 10.63
N ALA A 5 9.87 -62.26 11.49
CA ALA A 5 9.24 -61.01 11.89
C ALA A 5 9.51 -59.96 10.82
N ALA A 6 8.49 -59.57 10.11
CA ALA A 6 8.58 -58.47 9.19
C ALA A 6 8.48 -57.14 9.99
N LEU A 7 9.60 -56.42 10.05
CA LEU A 7 9.63 -55.09 10.60
C LEU A 7 9.11 -54.09 9.55
N PHE A 8 7.86 -53.68 9.72
CA PHE A 8 7.33 -52.56 8.97
C PHE A 8 7.84 -51.26 9.61
N ALA A 9 8.76 -50.60 8.95
CA ALA A 9 9.17 -49.23 9.32
C ALA A 9 8.15 -48.24 8.75
N PRO A 10 7.52 -47.41 9.58
CA PRO A 10 6.68 -46.33 9.04
C PRO A 10 7.56 -45.27 8.38
N LEU A 11 7.38 -45.08 7.09
CA LEU A 11 7.97 -43.98 6.34
C LEU A 11 7.24 -42.71 6.74
N LEU A 12 7.84 -41.92 7.65
CA LEU A 12 7.34 -40.59 7.99
C LEU A 12 7.57 -39.68 6.80
N LEU A 13 6.52 -39.45 6.05
CA LEU A 13 6.48 -38.43 5.01
C LEU A 13 6.40 -37.09 5.71
N THR A 14 7.53 -36.39 5.94
CA THR A 14 7.55 -35.01 6.37
C THR A 14 7.14 -34.15 5.19
N ALA A 15 5.88 -33.74 5.17
CA ALA A 15 5.42 -32.73 4.25
C ALA A 15 6.03 -31.39 4.68
N SER A 16 7.05 -30.93 3.95
CA SER A 16 7.55 -29.56 4.07
C SER A 16 6.45 -28.63 3.56
N LEU A 17 5.81 -27.90 4.48
CA LEU A 17 4.98 -26.76 4.12
C LEU A 17 5.93 -25.69 3.58
N ALA A 18 6.00 -25.58 2.26
CA ALA A 18 6.70 -24.49 1.64
C ALA A 18 5.94 -23.18 2.01
N ASP A 19 6.58 -22.31 2.77
CA ASP A 19 6.09 -20.95 3.00
C ASP A 19 6.03 -20.23 1.66
N ALA A 20 4.85 -20.23 1.05
CA ALA A 20 4.60 -19.46 -0.14
C ALA A 20 4.56 -17.98 0.26
N THR A 21 5.65 -17.24 0.03
CA THR A 21 5.65 -15.78 0.15
C THR A 21 4.66 -15.24 -0.88
N PRO A 22 3.61 -14.50 -0.46
CA PRO A 22 2.69 -13.92 -1.42
C PRO A 22 3.44 -12.99 -2.37
N PRO A 23 3.05 -12.92 -3.66
CA PRO A 23 3.69 -12.03 -4.62
C PRO A 23 3.60 -10.58 -4.11
N ALA A 24 4.66 -9.78 -4.32
CA ALA A 24 4.68 -8.38 -3.96
C ALA A 24 3.55 -7.65 -4.68
N SER A 25 2.60 -7.10 -3.92
CA SER A 25 1.52 -6.32 -4.48
C SER A 25 2.00 -4.91 -4.81
N ASP A 26 1.65 -4.42 -5.99
CA ASP A 26 1.93 -3.04 -6.38
C ASP A 26 0.90 -2.05 -5.80
N ARG A 27 -0.09 -2.56 -5.09
CA ARG A 27 -1.15 -1.76 -4.43
C ARG A 27 -1.41 -2.26 -3.02
N ALA A 28 -1.68 -1.34 -2.13
CA ALA A 28 -2.09 -1.65 -0.76
C ALA A 28 -2.99 -0.56 -0.18
N LEU A 29 -3.83 -0.95 0.77
CA LEU A 29 -4.72 -0.06 1.50
C LEU A 29 -4.33 -0.06 2.97
N ALA A 30 -4.17 1.11 3.58
CA ALA A 30 -3.72 1.25 4.96
C ALA A 30 -4.54 2.27 5.74
N ARG A 31 -4.66 2.02 7.04
CA ARG A 31 -5.15 2.99 8.03
C ARG A 31 -4.00 3.87 8.51
N LEU A 32 -4.33 5.00 9.16
CA LEU A 32 -3.32 5.79 9.86
C LEU A 32 -2.59 4.93 10.88
N GLY A 33 -1.27 4.97 10.85
CA GLY A 33 -0.41 4.18 11.73
C GLY A 33 -0.18 2.74 11.30
N GLU A 34 -0.89 2.25 10.29
CA GLU A 34 -0.72 0.90 9.76
C GLU A 34 0.37 0.86 8.71
N THR A 35 1.31 -0.07 8.87
CA THR A 35 2.38 -0.27 7.89
C THR A 35 1.96 -1.33 6.89
N VAL A 36 2.01 -0.98 5.62
CA VAL A 36 1.76 -1.90 4.50
C VAL A 36 2.99 -1.98 3.61
N ARG A 37 3.05 -3.04 2.83
CA ARG A 37 4.10 -3.21 1.82
C ARG A 37 3.52 -2.98 0.44
N VAL A 38 4.15 -2.09 -0.31
CA VAL A 38 3.80 -1.78 -1.69
C VAL A 38 5.05 -2.01 -2.52
N HIS A 39 5.04 -3.01 -3.37
CA HIS A 39 6.20 -3.43 -4.15
C HIS A 39 7.48 -3.59 -3.29
N GLY A 40 7.32 -4.18 -2.10
CA GLY A 40 8.41 -4.36 -1.16
C GLY A 40 8.78 -3.14 -0.31
N LEU A 41 8.27 -1.95 -0.62
CA LEU A 41 8.46 -0.76 0.19
C LEU A 41 7.51 -0.74 1.38
N ARG A 42 8.02 -0.41 2.54
CA ARG A 42 7.19 -0.17 3.73
C ARG A 42 6.62 1.24 3.68
N VAL A 43 5.32 1.34 3.79
CA VAL A 43 4.61 2.62 3.80
C VAL A 43 3.68 2.66 5.00
N THR A 44 3.80 3.73 5.79
CA THR A 44 2.96 3.97 6.97
C THR A 44 2.39 5.37 6.90
N PRO A 45 1.08 5.53 6.63
CA PRO A 45 0.45 6.83 6.73
C PRO A 45 0.45 7.28 8.19
N LEU A 46 0.92 8.50 8.47
CA LEU A 46 1.08 9.02 9.82
C LEU A 46 -0.02 9.97 10.23
N ARG A 47 -0.35 10.94 9.36
CA ARG A 47 -1.40 11.91 9.63
C ARG A 47 -1.87 12.58 8.34
N VAL A 48 -3.08 13.08 8.37
CA VAL A 48 -3.62 13.96 7.32
C VAL A 48 -3.17 15.38 7.60
N ILE A 49 -2.47 15.99 6.64
CA ILE A 49 -2.05 17.40 6.72
C ILE A 49 -3.17 18.28 6.19
N GLU A 50 -3.78 17.89 5.09
CA GLU A 50 -4.83 18.65 4.42
C GLU A 50 -5.81 17.68 3.75
N ASP A 51 -7.08 17.94 3.92
CA ASP A 51 -8.15 17.29 3.14
C ASP A 51 -9.14 18.37 2.73
N SER A 52 -8.88 18.98 1.58
CA SER A 52 -9.70 20.07 1.02
C SER A 52 -10.54 19.60 -0.17
N ARG A 53 -10.78 18.31 -0.29
CA ARG A 53 -11.63 17.76 -1.37
C ARG A 53 -13.02 18.39 -1.33
N CYS A 54 -13.56 18.62 -2.52
CA CYS A 54 -14.93 19.11 -2.65
C CYS A 54 -15.90 18.03 -2.13
N PRO A 55 -16.80 18.37 -1.18
CA PRO A 55 -17.83 17.43 -0.75
C PRO A 55 -18.75 17.06 -1.90
N GLN A 56 -19.29 15.84 -1.86
CA GLN A 56 -20.17 15.31 -2.92
C GLN A 56 -21.42 16.16 -3.17
N ASN A 57 -21.92 16.84 -2.12
CA ASN A 57 -23.13 17.66 -2.19
C ASN A 57 -22.87 19.14 -2.40
N ALA A 58 -21.66 19.54 -2.75
CA ALA A 58 -21.28 20.91 -2.96
C ALA A 58 -20.66 21.14 -4.32
N ARG A 59 -20.79 22.35 -4.84
CA ARG A 59 -20.07 22.81 -6.02
C ARG A 59 -18.89 23.66 -5.57
N CYS A 60 -17.69 23.24 -5.92
CA CYS A 60 -16.48 23.97 -5.58
C CYS A 60 -15.90 24.61 -6.84
N ILE A 61 -15.34 25.80 -6.66
CA ILE A 61 -14.65 26.52 -7.74
C ILE A 61 -13.17 26.11 -7.88
N TRP A 62 -12.70 25.27 -6.96
CA TRP A 62 -11.35 24.73 -6.97
C TRP A 62 -11.40 23.21 -6.85
N ALA A 63 -10.39 22.54 -7.42
CA ALA A 63 -10.15 21.13 -7.16
C ALA A 63 -9.41 21.01 -5.84
N GLY A 64 -10.04 20.43 -4.81
CA GLY A 64 -9.38 20.16 -3.55
C GLY A 64 -8.31 19.09 -3.66
N ARG A 65 -7.51 18.97 -2.62
CA ARG A 65 -6.46 17.96 -2.54
C ARG A 65 -6.42 17.29 -1.18
N VAL A 66 -5.76 16.13 -1.13
CA VAL A 66 -5.42 15.46 0.11
C VAL A 66 -3.90 15.37 0.19
N ARG A 67 -3.35 15.83 1.31
CA ARG A 67 -1.94 15.72 1.63
C ARG A 67 -1.79 14.98 2.94
N ILE A 68 -0.90 14.00 2.98
CA ILE A 68 -0.60 13.24 4.18
C ILE A 68 0.89 13.23 4.46
N SER A 69 1.23 13.08 5.72
CA SER A 69 2.57 12.70 6.14
C SER A 69 2.62 11.17 6.21
N ALA A 70 3.60 10.57 5.59
CA ALA A 70 3.79 9.12 5.58
C ALA A 70 5.26 8.77 5.74
N ARG A 71 5.52 7.64 6.37
CA ARG A 71 6.86 7.06 6.39
C ARG A 71 6.98 6.12 5.20
N VAL A 72 7.89 6.44 4.30
CA VAL A 72 8.17 5.67 3.10
C VAL A 72 9.59 5.17 3.15
N ALA A 73 9.78 3.85 3.18
CA ALA A 73 11.09 3.21 3.27
C ALA A 73 11.98 3.81 4.38
N GLY A 74 11.40 4.08 5.55
CA GLY A 74 12.08 4.61 6.72
C GLY A 74 12.20 6.13 6.79
N THR A 75 11.81 6.88 5.76
CA THR A 75 11.90 8.34 5.71
C THR A 75 10.50 8.95 5.71
N VAL A 76 10.29 9.96 6.54
CA VAL A 76 9.03 10.71 6.56
C VAL A 76 8.95 11.62 5.34
N ARG A 77 7.90 11.43 4.56
CA ARG A 77 7.65 12.19 3.33
C ARG A 77 6.21 12.68 3.30
N GLU A 78 5.99 13.75 2.56
CA GLU A 78 4.65 14.25 2.27
C GLU A 78 4.18 13.63 0.94
N LEU A 79 2.98 13.07 0.96
CA LEU A 79 2.33 12.53 -0.23
C LEU A 79 1.05 13.30 -0.51
N THR A 80 0.88 13.71 -1.75
CA THR A 80 -0.33 14.35 -2.25
C THR A 80 -1.09 13.38 -3.15
N LEU A 81 -2.39 13.27 -2.93
CA LEU A 81 -3.25 12.40 -3.74
C LEU A 81 -3.05 12.67 -5.24
N GLY A 82 -2.70 11.64 -5.98
CA GLY A 82 -2.51 11.69 -7.42
C GLY A 82 -1.11 12.14 -7.87
N GLU A 83 -0.23 12.54 -6.96
CA GLU A 83 1.13 12.97 -7.29
C GLU A 83 2.15 11.88 -6.99
N PRO A 84 2.91 11.40 -7.99
CA PRO A 84 3.95 10.41 -7.75
C PRO A 84 5.12 11.00 -6.95
N LEU A 85 5.63 10.20 -6.01
CA LEU A 85 6.87 10.47 -5.30
C LEU A 85 7.94 9.51 -5.82
N ALA A 86 9.04 10.05 -6.32
CA ALA A 86 10.15 9.24 -6.79
C ALA A 86 10.77 8.46 -5.63
N VAL A 87 10.91 7.16 -5.82
CA VAL A 87 11.55 6.24 -4.89
C VAL A 87 12.47 5.31 -5.67
N ARG A 88 13.22 4.49 -4.97
CA ARG A 88 14.10 3.52 -5.61
C ARG A 88 13.29 2.55 -6.47
N GLY A 89 13.63 2.47 -7.73
CA GLY A 89 13.01 1.58 -8.70
C GLY A 89 11.75 2.11 -9.37
N GLY A 90 11.29 3.33 -9.03
CA GLY A 90 10.10 3.90 -9.63
C GLY A 90 9.51 5.06 -8.85
N ALA A 91 8.23 5.03 -8.63
CA ALA A 91 7.51 6.03 -7.87
C ALA A 91 6.41 5.38 -7.03
N ILE A 92 6.16 5.95 -5.87
CA ILE A 92 4.99 5.61 -5.07
C ILE A 92 3.98 6.75 -5.12
N GLN A 93 2.73 6.41 -5.15
CA GLN A 93 1.64 7.38 -5.26
C GLN A 93 0.56 7.06 -4.25
N LEU A 94 0.06 8.09 -3.58
CA LEU A 94 -1.22 8.02 -2.89
C LEU A 94 -2.32 8.03 -3.96
N SER A 95 -2.91 6.88 -4.21
CA SER A 95 -3.83 6.67 -5.35
C SER A 95 -5.30 6.79 -4.97
N ALA A 96 -5.62 6.63 -3.68
CA ALA A 96 -6.98 6.71 -3.20
C ALA A 96 -7.03 7.14 -1.74
N VAL A 97 -8.05 7.89 -1.38
CA VAL A 97 -8.36 8.25 0.00
C VAL A 97 -9.85 8.03 0.22
N VAL A 98 -10.19 7.15 1.12
CA VAL A 98 -11.58 6.89 1.51
C VAL A 98 -11.74 7.15 3.00
N PRO A 99 -12.93 7.56 3.47
CA PRO A 99 -14.13 7.86 2.68
C PRO A 99 -14.02 9.17 1.91
N GLU A 100 -14.94 9.36 0.97
CA GLU A 100 -15.12 10.66 0.31
C GLU A 100 -15.77 11.66 1.27
N ARG A 101 -15.56 12.94 1.07
CA ARG A 101 -16.25 13.96 1.83
C ARG A 101 -17.70 14.07 1.36
N THR A 102 -18.64 13.94 2.30
CA THR A 102 -20.07 13.99 1.98
C THR A 102 -20.69 15.35 2.24
N THR A 103 -20.23 16.07 3.25
CA THR A 103 -20.73 17.40 3.61
C THR A 103 -19.57 18.34 3.97
N PRO A 104 -19.71 19.67 3.72
CA PRO A 104 -18.67 20.62 4.06
C PRO A 104 -18.39 20.74 5.56
N GLN A 105 -19.41 20.49 6.39
CA GLN A 105 -19.38 20.69 7.84
C GLN A 105 -18.85 19.50 8.62
N ARG A 106 -18.74 18.33 7.98
CA ARG A 106 -18.34 17.12 8.68
C ARG A 106 -16.91 16.74 8.34
N ALA A 107 -16.02 16.90 9.31
CA ALA A 107 -14.67 16.39 9.20
C ALA A 107 -14.68 14.85 9.28
N ILE A 108 -13.78 14.22 8.56
CA ILE A 108 -13.57 12.78 8.60
C ILE A 108 -12.72 12.44 9.83
N ALA A 109 -13.20 11.55 10.68
CA ALA A 109 -12.42 11.11 11.84
C ALA A 109 -11.14 10.40 11.37
N PRO A 110 -9.98 10.63 12.02
CA PRO A 110 -8.71 10.03 11.61
C PRO A 110 -8.76 8.51 11.45
N ARG A 111 -9.45 7.82 12.34
CA ARG A 111 -9.60 6.36 12.31
C ARG A 111 -10.46 5.85 11.15
N ALA A 112 -11.26 6.72 10.53
CA ALA A 112 -12.12 6.35 9.41
C ALA A 112 -11.38 6.33 8.08
N TYR A 113 -10.25 7.01 8.00
CA TYR A 113 -9.47 7.07 6.76
C TYR A 113 -8.88 5.73 6.36
N ARG A 114 -8.89 5.49 5.05
CA ARG A 114 -8.11 4.44 4.39
C ARG A 114 -7.37 5.08 3.23
N PHE A 115 -6.09 4.79 3.13
CA PHE A 115 -5.21 5.35 2.11
C PHE A 115 -4.77 4.24 1.17
N GLY A 116 -5.04 4.41 -0.11
CA GLY A 116 -4.55 3.52 -1.15
C GLY A 116 -3.21 4.01 -1.68
N PHE A 117 -2.22 3.11 -1.70
CA PHE A 117 -0.91 3.38 -2.27
C PHE A 117 -0.71 2.49 -3.48
N GLU A 118 -0.06 3.04 -4.50
CA GLU A 118 0.27 2.33 -5.72
C GLU A 118 1.72 2.59 -6.09
N PHE A 119 2.43 1.52 -6.45
CA PHE A 119 3.78 1.62 -6.97
C PHE A 119 3.76 1.62 -8.49
N GLN A 120 4.48 2.55 -9.08
CA GLN A 120 4.69 2.65 -10.51
C GLN A 120 6.15 2.32 -10.79
N ARG A 121 6.40 1.30 -11.60
CA ARG A 121 7.76 0.92 -11.98
C ARG A 121 8.40 2.04 -12.79
N GLY A 122 9.68 2.30 -12.52
CA GLY A 122 10.45 3.27 -13.27
C GLY A 122 10.55 2.88 -14.74
N ARG A 123 10.39 3.86 -15.62
CA ARG A 123 10.64 3.64 -17.05
C ARG A 123 12.14 3.57 -17.29
N PRO A 124 12.61 2.75 -18.25
CA PRO A 124 14.00 2.81 -18.68
C PRO A 124 14.37 4.23 -19.12
N ALA A 125 15.60 4.64 -18.82
CA ALA A 125 16.07 6.00 -19.13
C ALA A 125 15.91 6.38 -20.62
N LEU A 126 15.90 5.41 -21.51
CA LEU A 126 15.71 5.60 -22.95
C LEU A 126 14.32 6.09 -23.33
N GLU A 127 13.29 5.79 -22.52
CA GLU A 127 11.92 6.27 -22.77
C GLU A 127 11.69 7.70 -22.28
N LEU A 128 12.57 8.21 -21.43
CA LEU A 128 12.48 9.57 -20.92
C LEU A 128 13.07 10.61 -21.87
N ILE A 129 13.78 10.17 -22.91
CA ILE A 129 14.46 11.02 -23.90
C ILE A 129 13.65 11.13 -25.20
N GLY A 130 12.56 10.42 -25.31
CA GLY A 130 11.73 10.38 -26.49
C GLY A 130 10.67 11.47 -26.52
N ASP A 131 11.05 12.65 -26.92
CA ASP A 131 10.13 13.67 -27.46
C ASP A 131 10.86 14.69 -28.27
#